data_8e25faa4bfa8e19fd65c54ea7910e34b
#
_entry.id   8e25faa4bfa8e19fd65c54ea7910e34b
#
_cell.length_a   1.000
_cell.length_b   1.000
_cell.length_c   1.000
_cell.angle_alpha   90.00
_cell.angle_beta   90.00
_cell.angle_gamma   90.00
#
_symmetry.space_group_name_H-M   'P 1'
#
loop_
_entity.id
_entity.type
_entity.pdbx_description
1 polymer ?
#
loop_
_entity_poly.entity_id
_entity_poly.type
_entity_poly.pdbx_seq_one_letter_code
_entity_poly.pdbx_strand_id
1 'polypeptide(L)'
;MNDLFRLDGKVALVTGASYGIGFAIASALAEAGATIVFNDIKQELVDKGVAAYAEQGITAHGYVCDVTDENAVQAVVARIEQEVGVIDILVNNAGIIKRIPMVEMSAMDFRQVIDVDLNAPFIVSKAVIPAMIKKGGGKIINICSMMSELG
;
A
#
# COMPACT_ATOMS: atom_id res chain seq x y z
N MET A 1 -7.00 22.02 9.33
CA MET A 1 -7.77 20.75 9.28
C MET A 1 -8.47 20.59 10.63
N ASN A 2 -9.71 20.08 10.66
CA ASN A 2 -10.41 19.86 11.93
C ASN A 2 -9.70 18.76 12.72
N ASP A 3 -9.52 18.93 14.04
CA ASP A 3 -8.79 17.97 14.92
C ASP A 3 -9.34 16.54 14.86
N LEU A 4 -10.62 16.38 14.47
CA LEU A 4 -11.26 15.08 14.28
C LEU A 4 -10.60 14.17 13.21
N PHE A 5 -9.86 14.75 12.26
CA PHE A 5 -9.21 14.03 11.17
C PHE A 5 -7.69 13.99 11.27
N ARG A 6 -7.14 14.41 12.42
CA ARG A 6 -5.69 14.37 12.66
C ARG A 6 -5.20 12.94 12.84
N LEU A 7 -4.05 12.66 12.22
CA LEU A 7 -3.37 11.36 12.25
C LEU A 7 -1.96 11.45 12.87
N ASP A 8 -1.73 12.43 13.72
CA ASP A 8 -0.43 12.63 14.37
C ASP A 8 0.01 11.38 15.12
N GLY A 9 1.26 10.97 14.90
CA GLY A 9 1.85 9.79 15.50
C GLY A 9 1.33 8.45 14.93
N LYS A 10 0.55 8.47 13.84
CA LYS A 10 0.12 7.27 13.11
C LYS A 10 1.08 6.96 11.98
N VAL A 11 1.37 5.69 11.79
CA VAL A 11 2.13 5.17 10.65
C VAL A 11 1.16 4.58 9.62
N ALA A 12 1.21 5.08 8.40
CA ALA A 12 0.37 4.63 7.29
C ALA A 12 1.21 3.97 6.21
N LEU A 13 0.95 2.69 5.95
CA LEU A 13 1.50 1.94 4.82
C LEU A 13 0.51 1.98 3.64
N VAL A 14 0.95 2.49 2.49
CA VAL A 14 0.18 2.50 1.25
C VAL A 14 0.93 1.67 0.21
N THR A 15 0.34 0.56 -0.26
CA THR A 15 0.99 -0.29 -1.25
C THR A 15 0.87 0.28 -2.66
N GLY A 16 1.94 0.16 -3.48
CA GLY A 16 1.96 0.65 -4.85
C GLY A 16 1.79 2.17 -4.94
N ALA A 17 2.44 2.94 -4.05
CA ALA A 17 2.19 4.37 -3.90
C ALA A 17 3.34 5.27 -4.36
N SER A 18 4.18 4.81 -5.28
CA SER A 18 5.21 5.64 -5.92
C SER A 18 4.62 6.72 -6.82
N TYR A 19 3.41 6.55 -7.32
CA TYR A 19 2.68 7.48 -8.20
C TYR A 19 1.17 7.19 -8.19
N GLY A 20 0.39 8.00 -8.90
CA GLY A 20 -1.04 7.77 -9.15
C GLY A 20 -1.93 7.87 -7.92
N ILE A 21 -2.93 6.98 -7.83
CA ILE A 21 -3.94 7.00 -6.77
C ILE A 21 -3.31 6.76 -5.40
N GLY A 22 -2.41 5.77 -5.28
CA GLY A 22 -1.71 5.48 -4.02
C GLY A 22 -0.90 6.66 -3.52
N PHE A 23 -0.18 7.34 -4.41
CA PHE A 23 0.56 8.55 -4.09
C PHE A 23 -0.35 9.67 -3.56
N ALA A 24 -1.49 9.92 -4.21
CA ALA A 24 -2.46 10.93 -3.77
C ALA A 24 -3.06 10.59 -2.39
N ILE A 25 -3.39 9.30 -2.15
CA ILE A 25 -3.89 8.84 -0.86
C ILE A 25 -2.83 9.06 0.23
N ALA A 26 -1.59 8.65 -0.03
CA ALA A 26 -0.50 8.81 0.93
C ALA A 26 -0.21 10.28 1.23
N SER A 27 -0.22 11.15 0.20
CA SER A 27 -0.06 12.61 0.39
C SER A 27 -1.16 13.18 1.29
N ALA A 28 -2.43 12.80 1.08
CA ALA A 28 -3.53 13.24 1.93
C ALA A 28 -3.41 12.74 3.38
N LEU A 29 -2.94 11.50 3.60
CA LEU A 29 -2.66 10.98 4.93
C LEU A 29 -1.50 11.74 5.61
N ALA A 30 -0.46 12.12 4.84
CA ALA A 30 0.64 12.96 5.34
C ALA A 30 0.15 14.35 5.76
N GLU A 31 -0.70 15.00 4.96
CA GLU A 31 -1.32 16.29 5.31
C GLU A 31 -2.16 16.21 6.59
N ALA A 32 -2.76 15.05 6.87
CA ALA A 32 -3.45 14.79 8.12
C ALA A 32 -2.51 14.53 9.31
N GLY A 33 -1.20 14.38 9.09
CA GLY A 33 -0.18 14.20 10.12
C GLY A 33 0.39 12.80 10.25
N ALA A 34 0.02 11.85 9.37
CA ALA A 34 0.57 10.50 9.41
C ALA A 34 2.01 10.46 8.89
N THR A 35 2.83 9.59 9.47
CA THR A 35 4.11 9.17 8.90
C THR A 35 3.85 8.21 7.75
N ILE A 36 4.36 8.52 6.55
CA ILE A 36 4.09 7.75 5.35
C ILE A 36 5.17 6.69 5.11
N VAL A 37 4.69 5.49 4.91
CA VAL A 37 5.45 4.36 4.38
C VAL A 37 4.77 3.89 3.10
N PHE A 38 5.55 3.60 2.09
CA PHE A 38 5.02 3.04 0.84
C PHE A 38 5.97 1.99 0.25
N ASN A 39 5.44 1.15 -0.62
CA ASN A 39 6.25 0.22 -1.38
C ASN A 39 5.93 0.27 -2.87
N ASP A 40 6.86 -0.22 -3.65
CA ASP A 40 6.68 -0.53 -5.06
C ASP A 40 7.55 -1.73 -5.43
N ILE A 41 7.30 -2.33 -6.61
CA ILE A 41 7.97 -3.57 -7.03
C ILE A 41 9.41 -3.34 -7.49
N LYS A 42 9.80 -2.10 -7.85
CA LYS A 42 11.13 -1.75 -8.39
C LYS A 42 11.76 -0.61 -7.62
N GLN A 43 13.08 -0.72 -7.39
CA GLN A 43 13.86 0.34 -6.74
C GLN A 43 13.72 1.70 -7.44
N GLU A 44 13.76 1.72 -8.77
CA GLU A 44 13.60 2.96 -9.55
C GLU A 44 12.26 3.66 -9.26
N LEU A 45 11.17 2.91 -9.08
CA LEU A 45 9.86 3.47 -8.75
C LEU A 45 9.84 4.01 -7.32
N VAL A 46 10.47 3.28 -6.39
CA VAL A 46 10.60 3.73 -5.00
C VAL A 46 11.41 5.03 -4.93
N ASP A 47 12.54 5.11 -5.62
CA ASP A 47 13.40 6.31 -5.63
C ASP A 47 12.66 7.52 -6.22
N LYS A 48 11.93 7.34 -7.32
CA LYS A 48 11.08 8.37 -7.91
C LYS A 48 9.95 8.80 -6.96
N GLY A 49 9.33 7.84 -6.27
CA GLY A 49 8.29 8.12 -5.28
C GLY A 49 8.82 8.96 -4.12
N VAL A 50 9.95 8.57 -3.54
CA VAL A 50 10.61 9.34 -2.45
C VAL A 50 10.89 10.77 -2.88
N ALA A 51 11.44 10.97 -4.10
CA ALA A 51 11.70 12.30 -4.63
C ALA A 51 10.42 13.12 -4.81
N ALA A 52 9.34 12.51 -5.35
CA ALA A 52 8.07 13.19 -5.56
C ALA A 52 7.38 13.58 -4.24
N TYR A 53 7.45 12.75 -3.18
CA TYR A 53 7.00 13.13 -1.85
C TYR A 53 7.82 14.29 -1.27
N ALA A 54 9.13 14.26 -1.42
CA ALA A 54 10.02 15.32 -0.96
C ALA A 54 9.73 16.68 -1.63
N GLU A 55 9.37 16.69 -2.92
CA GLU A 55 8.91 17.91 -3.63
C GLU A 55 7.66 18.53 -3.01
N GLN A 56 6.81 17.70 -2.35
CA GLN A 56 5.63 18.15 -1.60
C GLN A 56 5.94 18.47 -0.12
N GLY A 57 7.21 18.40 0.30
CA GLY A 57 7.61 18.57 1.69
C GLY A 57 7.25 17.39 2.61
N ILE A 58 6.95 16.24 2.02
CA ILE A 58 6.59 15.02 2.75
C ILE A 58 7.83 14.11 2.87
N THR A 59 8.19 13.74 4.09
CA THR A 59 9.18 12.68 4.34
C THR A 59 8.48 11.33 4.28
N ALA A 60 8.70 10.57 3.22
CA ALA A 60 8.11 9.24 3.05
C ALA A 60 9.20 8.16 3.04
N HIS A 61 8.89 7.01 3.66
CA HIS A 61 9.77 5.85 3.73
C HIS A 61 9.39 4.84 2.65
N GLY A 62 10.24 4.68 1.64
CA GLY A 62 10.00 3.80 0.50
C GLY A 62 10.69 2.45 0.65
N TYR A 63 10.00 1.36 0.31
CA TYR A 63 10.52 0.00 0.35
C TYR A 63 10.25 -0.74 -0.96
N VAL A 64 11.22 -1.52 -1.43
CA VAL A 64 11.00 -2.44 -2.56
C VAL A 64 10.36 -3.71 -2.03
N CYS A 65 9.20 -4.08 -2.59
CA CYS A 65 8.49 -5.29 -2.19
C CYS A 65 7.52 -5.72 -3.29
N ASP A 66 7.59 -6.97 -3.69
CA ASP A 66 6.50 -7.63 -4.40
C ASP A 66 5.45 -8.06 -3.38
N VAL A 67 4.27 -7.45 -3.44
CA VAL A 67 3.17 -7.70 -2.49
C VAL A 67 2.55 -9.09 -2.65
N THR A 68 2.86 -9.82 -3.73
CA THR A 68 2.43 -11.20 -3.95
C THR A 68 3.36 -12.23 -3.30
N ASP A 69 4.56 -11.82 -2.88
CA ASP A 69 5.51 -12.67 -2.17
C ASP A 69 5.34 -12.53 -0.64
N GLU A 70 4.75 -13.54 -0.02
CA GLU A 70 4.48 -13.54 1.43
C GLU A 70 5.74 -13.37 2.28
N ASN A 71 6.86 -13.98 1.89
CA ASN A 71 8.12 -13.87 2.64
C ASN A 71 8.71 -12.46 2.54
N ALA A 72 8.68 -11.88 1.33
CA ALA A 72 9.13 -10.51 1.11
C ALA A 72 8.28 -9.51 1.89
N VAL A 73 6.95 -9.69 1.88
CA VAL A 73 6.02 -8.84 2.66
C VAL A 73 6.29 -8.94 4.16
N GLN A 74 6.45 -10.15 4.71
CA GLN A 74 6.76 -10.33 6.13
C GLN A 74 8.09 -9.65 6.51
N ALA A 75 9.13 -9.80 5.69
CA ALA A 75 10.43 -9.18 5.93
C ALA A 75 10.33 -7.64 5.89
N VAL A 76 9.61 -7.09 4.91
CA VAL A 76 9.44 -5.63 4.76
C VAL A 76 8.60 -5.07 5.91
N VAL A 77 7.51 -5.71 6.30
CA VAL A 77 6.69 -5.28 7.44
C VAL A 77 7.50 -5.27 8.73
N ALA A 78 8.25 -6.33 9.02
CA ALA A 78 9.12 -6.38 10.20
C ALA A 78 10.17 -5.24 10.19
N ARG A 79 10.74 -4.95 9.03
CA ARG A 79 11.70 -3.85 8.85
C ARG A 79 11.04 -2.48 9.06
N ILE A 80 9.84 -2.26 8.53
CA ILE A 80 9.07 -1.02 8.75
C ILE A 80 8.80 -0.82 10.25
N GLU A 81 8.35 -1.87 10.95
CA GLU A 81 8.07 -1.80 12.38
C GLU A 81 9.31 -1.45 13.22
N GLN A 82 10.47 -1.92 12.79
CA GLN A 82 11.76 -1.65 13.46
C GLN A 82 12.29 -0.25 13.15
N GLU A 83 12.20 0.23 11.90
CA GLU A 83 12.80 1.47 11.43
C GLU A 83 11.89 2.69 11.61
N VAL A 84 10.57 2.50 11.49
CA VAL A 84 9.57 3.60 11.48
C VAL A 84 8.61 3.47 12.65
N GLY A 85 8.02 2.29 12.84
CA GLY A 85 7.05 2.02 13.89
C GLY A 85 5.93 1.08 13.44
N VAL A 86 5.10 0.69 14.42
CA VAL A 86 3.96 -0.20 14.16
C VAL A 86 2.98 0.49 13.21
N ILE A 87 2.60 -0.21 12.15
CA ILE A 87 1.65 0.27 11.14
C ILE A 87 0.26 0.38 11.77
N ASP A 88 -0.28 1.60 11.81
CA ASP A 88 -1.63 1.89 12.30
C ASP A 88 -2.69 1.82 11.19
N ILE A 89 -2.29 2.18 9.97
CA ILE A 89 -3.16 2.27 8.79
C ILE A 89 -2.49 1.53 7.65
N LEU A 90 -3.22 0.57 7.07
CA LEU A 90 -2.84 -0.09 5.83
C LEU A 90 -3.82 0.31 4.73
N VAL A 91 -3.30 0.78 3.60
CA VAL A 91 -4.08 0.96 2.38
C VAL A 91 -3.55 -0.01 1.32
N ASN A 92 -4.31 -1.06 1.03
CA ASN A 92 -4.07 -1.98 -0.07
C ASN A 92 -4.52 -1.29 -1.37
N ASN A 93 -3.54 -0.66 -2.04
CA ASN A 93 -3.76 0.08 -3.28
C ASN A 93 -3.01 -0.54 -4.47
N ALA A 94 -1.94 -1.30 -4.24
CA ALA A 94 -1.24 -2.00 -5.32
C ALA A 94 -2.23 -2.82 -6.15
N GLY A 95 -2.20 -2.63 -7.45
CA GLY A 95 -3.10 -3.30 -8.38
C GLY A 95 -2.58 -3.20 -9.80
N ILE A 96 -3.00 -4.12 -10.65
CA ILE A 96 -2.68 -4.16 -12.08
C ILE A 96 -3.94 -4.37 -12.90
N ILE A 97 -3.91 -3.93 -14.14
CA ILE A 97 -4.95 -4.21 -15.11
C ILE A 97 -4.36 -4.78 -16.40
N LYS A 98 -4.97 -5.82 -16.93
CA LYS A 98 -4.69 -6.36 -18.26
C LYS A 98 -5.93 -6.22 -19.14
N ARG A 99 -5.87 -5.31 -20.10
CA ARG A 99 -6.98 -5.04 -21.03
C ARG A 99 -6.89 -5.97 -22.23
N ILE A 100 -7.24 -7.24 -22.03
CA ILE A 100 -7.25 -8.30 -23.02
C ILE A 100 -8.70 -8.79 -23.17
N PRO A 101 -9.25 -8.93 -24.39
CA PRO A 101 -10.55 -9.55 -24.57
C PRO A 101 -10.62 -10.91 -23.88
N MET A 102 -11.73 -11.22 -23.21
CA MET A 102 -11.82 -12.42 -22.37
C MET A 102 -11.52 -13.71 -23.15
N VAL A 103 -11.92 -13.78 -24.41
CA VAL A 103 -11.69 -14.94 -25.28
C VAL A 103 -10.22 -15.12 -25.69
N GLU A 104 -9.40 -14.09 -25.54
CA GLU A 104 -7.97 -14.07 -25.86
C GLU A 104 -7.10 -14.10 -24.60
N MET A 105 -7.68 -13.83 -23.44
CA MET A 105 -6.95 -13.75 -22.17
C MET A 105 -6.46 -15.15 -21.75
N SER A 106 -5.16 -15.29 -21.54
CA SER A 106 -4.62 -16.53 -20.99
C SER A 106 -4.99 -16.71 -19.50
N ALA A 107 -5.08 -17.97 -19.06
CA ALA A 107 -5.28 -18.27 -17.64
C ALA A 107 -4.14 -17.70 -16.76
N MET A 108 -2.93 -17.57 -17.31
CA MET A 108 -1.79 -16.99 -16.61
C MET A 108 -1.96 -15.46 -16.43
N ASP A 109 -2.43 -14.76 -17.47
CA ASP A 109 -2.72 -13.32 -17.36
C ASP A 109 -3.80 -13.04 -16.33
N PHE A 110 -4.87 -13.84 -16.33
CA PHE A 110 -5.94 -13.76 -15.34
C PHE A 110 -5.40 -13.99 -13.91
N ARG A 111 -4.64 -15.07 -13.69
CA ARG A 111 -4.06 -15.37 -12.37
C ARG A 111 -3.17 -14.26 -11.87
N GLN A 112 -2.36 -13.65 -12.74
CA GLN A 112 -1.49 -12.54 -12.33
C GLN A 112 -2.28 -11.35 -11.80
N VAL A 113 -3.42 -11.02 -12.42
CA VAL A 113 -4.31 -9.96 -11.90
C VAL A 113 -4.88 -10.36 -10.54
N ILE A 114 -5.39 -11.59 -10.41
CA ILE A 114 -5.93 -12.10 -9.14
C ILE A 114 -4.86 -12.09 -8.03
N ASP A 115 -3.62 -12.45 -8.36
CA ASP A 115 -2.54 -12.47 -7.37
C ASP A 115 -2.25 -11.07 -6.81
N VAL A 116 -2.24 -10.05 -7.67
CA VAL A 116 -1.96 -8.67 -7.23
C VAL A 116 -3.20 -8.00 -6.62
N ASP A 117 -4.38 -8.15 -7.23
CA ASP A 117 -5.57 -7.36 -6.86
C ASP A 117 -6.38 -8.01 -5.73
N LEU A 118 -6.24 -9.32 -5.51
CA LEU A 118 -7.00 -10.07 -4.50
C LEU A 118 -6.11 -10.74 -3.46
N ASN A 119 -5.12 -11.54 -3.89
CA ASN A 119 -4.29 -12.30 -2.96
C ASN A 119 -3.31 -11.39 -2.17
N ALA A 120 -2.70 -10.40 -2.82
CA ALA A 120 -1.79 -9.48 -2.16
C ALA A 120 -2.44 -8.67 -1.02
N PRO A 121 -3.65 -8.10 -1.14
CA PRO A 121 -4.36 -7.51 -0.01
C PRO A 121 -4.49 -8.42 1.21
N PHE A 122 -4.75 -9.72 0.99
CA PHE A 122 -4.75 -10.71 2.06
C PHE A 122 -3.36 -10.89 2.68
N ILE A 123 -2.33 -11.07 1.85
CA ILE A 123 -0.94 -11.30 2.29
C ILE A 123 -0.44 -10.13 3.14
N VAL A 124 -0.60 -8.89 2.65
CA VAL A 124 -0.14 -7.69 3.37
C VAL A 124 -0.95 -7.48 4.65
N SER A 125 -2.28 -7.64 4.60
CA SER A 125 -3.13 -7.54 5.79
C SER A 125 -2.74 -8.55 6.87
N LYS A 126 -2.52 -9.81 6.47
CA LYS A 126 -2.06 -10.88 7.37
C LYS A 126 -0.75 -10.52 8.07
N ALA A 127 0.17 -9.85 7.38
CA ALA A 127 1.46 -9.45 7.94
C ALA A 127 1.37 -8.33 8.97
N VAL A 128 0.47 -7.33 8.79
CA VAL A 128 0.36 -6.18 9.69
C VAL A 128 -0.58 -6.41 10.89
N ILE A 129 -1.58 -7.29 10.75
CA ILE A 129 -2.61 -7.53 11.77
C ILE A 129 -2.04 -7.92 13.14
N PRO A 130 -1.03 -8.80 13.28
CA PRO A 130 -0.51 -9.18 14.59
C PRO A 130 -0.02 -8.00 15.45
N ALA A 131 0.69 -7.07 14.84
CA ALA A 131 1.16 -5.87 15.54
C ALA A 131 0.02 -4.88 15.83
N MET A 132 -0.96 -4.74 14.92
CA MET A 132 -2.18 -3.95 15.17
C MET A 132 -2.96 -4.49 16.36
N ILE A 133 -3.14 -5.81 16.47
CA ILE A 133 -3.82 -6.46 17.60
C ILE A 133 -3.06 -6.18 18.90
N LYS A 134 -1.73 -6.37 18.91
CA LYS A 134 -0.88 -6.11 20.08
C LYS A 134 -0.94 -4.64 20.51
N LYS A 135 -1.05 -3.71 19.58
CA LYS A 135 -1.18 -2.26 19.84
C LYS A 135 -2.59 -1.87 20.30
N GLY A 136 -3.59 -2.72 20.12
CA GLY A 136 -4.98 -2.48 20.51
C GLY A 136 -5.88 -1.99 19.38
N GLY A 137 -5.42 -1.97 18.12
CA GLY A 137 -6.24 -1.63 16.96
C GLY A 137 -5.45 -1.12 15.76
N GLY A 138 -6.12 -1.04 14.63
CA GLY A 138 -5.61 -0.54 13.36
C GLY A 138 -6.74 -0.32 12.35
N LYS A 139 -6.41 0.21 11.18
CA LYS A 139 -7.34 0.40 10.07
C LYS A 139 -6.77 -0.23 8.81
N ILE A 140 -7.58 -1.01 8.11
CA ILE A 140 -7.24 -1.60 6.81
C ILE A 140 -8.26 -1.11 5.79
N ILE A 141 -7.76 -0.51 4.71
CA ILE A 141 -8.56 0.03 3.61
C ILE A 141 -8.14 -0.71 2.35
N ASN A 142 -9.11 -1.31 1.67
CA ASN A 142 -8.89 -1.95 0.37
C ASN A 142 -9.45 -1.06 -0.73
N ILE A 143 -8.62 -0.70 -1.71
CA ILE A 143 -9.05 0.08 -2.86
C ILE A 143 -9.71 -0.86 -3.85
N CYS A 144 -11.02 -0.74 -3.98
CA CYS A 144 -11.84 -1.50 -4.90
C CYS A 144 -12.14 -0.67 -6.17
N SER A 145 -12.96 -1.22 -7.05
CA SER A 145 -13.38 -0.52 -8.27
C SER A 145 -14.90 -0.51 -8.40
N MET A 146 -15.43 0.57 -8.94
CA MET A 146 -16.85 0.62 -9.36
C MET A 146 -17.18 -0.44 -10.42
N MET A 147 -16.18 -0.93 -11.16
CA MET A 147 -16.36 -2.02 -12.11
C MET A 147 -16.78 -3.34 -11.43
N SER A 148 -16.62 -3.46 -10.12
CA SER A 148 -17.18 -4.57 -9.34
C SER A 148 -18.73 -4.56 -9.31
N GLU A 149 -19.34 -3.38 -9.49
CA GLU A 149 -20.79 -3.19 -9.49
C GLU A 149 -21.37 -3.07 -10.92
N LEU A 150 -20.61 -2.43 -11.81
CA LEU A 150 -21.11 -2.08 -13.14
C LEU A 150 -20.80 -3.13 -14.22
N GLY A 151 -19.92 -4.10 -13.95
CA GLY A 151 -19.60 -5.23 -14.82
C GLY A 151 -18.62 -4.93 -15.93
#